data_552d9fefb0ad6b8cd67932536d680699
#
_entry.id   552d9fefb0ad6b8cd67932536d680699
#
_cell.length_a   1.000
_cell.length_b   1.000
_cell.length_c   1.000
_cell.angle_alpha   90.00
_cell.angle_beta   90.00
_cell.angle_gamma   90.00
#
_symmetry.space_group_name_H-M   'P 1'
#
loop_
_entity.id
_entity.type
_entity.pdbx_description
1 polymer ?
#
loop_
_entity_poly.entity_id
_entity_poly.type
_entity_poly.pdbx_seq_one_letter_code
_entity_poly.pdbx_strand_id
1 'polypeptide(L)'
;IGQKQHLPLTKNIRKNIFSVGDFATGATTLINAIAHAKDMVKKIDLYLMKRDLFTTDIKISDVKTSNRNLELNYIPIQEMPLVNLNQRTFSREVEKGYLKSSAQKEASRCYLCHYKFEINNDLCVLCDECLLAKPIKDCIVEVSDVHDHRDGDTSYERINPKESIGIYHGKLLIDHKKCVRCGECEKVCPTNAITIQKVEKQNYVKV
;
A
#
# COMPACT_ATOMS: atom_id res chain seq x y z
N ILE A 1 23.42 -18.73 4.15
CA ILE A 1 23.85 -17.97 5.34
C ILE A 1 24.63 -16.78 4.80
N GLY A 2 23.93 -15.75 4.32
CA GLY A 2 24.52 -14.55 3.76
C GLY A 2 24.83 -13.55 4.86
N GLN A 3 26.08 -13.15 4.96
CA GLN A 3 26.48 -12.03 5.82
C GLN A 3 25.80 -10.75 5.33
N LYS A 4 25.08 -10.08 6.25
CA LYS A 4 24.52 -8.75 6.04
C LYS A 4 25.68 -7.75 5.88
N GLN A 5 26.12 -7.51 4.68
CA GLN A 5 26.91 -6.32 4.37
C GLN A 5 25.92 -5.21 3.96
N HIS A 6 25.45 -4.46 4.97
CA HIS A 6 24.79 -3.19 4.73
C HIS A 6 25.84 -2.20 4.20
N LEU A 7 25.92 -2.03 2.90
CA LEU A 7 26.56 -0.85 2.34
C LEU A 7 25.61 0.33 2.57
N PRO A 8 25.99 1.33 3.38
CA PRO A 8 25.14 2.47 3.64
C PRO A 8 24.91 3.24 2.34
N LEU A 9 23.65 3.41 1.97
CA LEU A 9 23.16 4.10 0.76
C LEU A 9 23.61 5.59 0.64
N THR A 10 24.36 6.13 1.62
CA THR A 10 24.61 7.57 1.77
C THR A 10 26.06 8.01 1.70
N LYS A 11 27.01 7.13 1.48
CA LYS A 11 28.42 7.56 1.30
C LYS A 11 28.89 7.27 -0.11
N ASN A 12 29.05 8.37 -0.87
CA ASN A 12 29.69 8.52 -2.16
C ASN A 12 30.95 7.66 -2.36
N ILE A 13 30.79 6.38 -2.70
CA ILE A 13 31.95 5.55 -3.02
C ILE A 13 32.40 5.84 -4.46
N ARG A 14 31.46 6.04 -5.39
CA ARG A 14 31.70 6.57 -6.74
C ARG A 14 30.38 7.07 -7.33
N LYS A 15 30.42 8.19 -8.07
CA LYS A 15 29.20 8.83 -8.64
C LYS A 15 28.47 7.99 -9.70
N ASN A 16 29.06 6.91 -10.18
CA ASN A 16 28.57 6.05 -11.27
C ASN A 16 28.24 4.62 -10.85
N ILE A 17 28.16 4.35 -9.53
CA ILE A 17 27.76 3.04 -9.01
C ILE A 17 26.37 3.15 -8.42
N PHE A 18 25.47 2.31 -8.91
CA PHE A 18 24.09 2.22 -8.48
C PHE A 18 23.83 0.81 -7.97
N SER A 19 23.23 0.69 -6.79
CA SER A 19 22.83 -0.60 -6.20
C SER A 19 21.33 -0.64 -5.98
N VAL A 20 20.70 -1.78 -6.25
CA VAL A 20 19.26 -1.93 -6.19
C VAL A 20 18.84 -3.28 -5.60
N GLY A 21 17.55 -3.36 -5.24
CA GLY A 21 16.94 -4.57 -4.72
C GLY A 21 17.54 -5.01 -3.39
N ASP A 22 17.49 -6.30 -3.13
CA ASP A 22 17.91 -6.88 -1.86
C ASP A 22 19.39 -6.66 -1.51
N PHE A 23 20.22 -6.41 -2.52
CA PHE A 23 21.62 -6.04 -2.29
C PHE A 23 21.75 -4.69 -1.56
N ALA A 24 20.88 -3.74 -1.88
CA ALA A 24 20.90 -2.41 -1.29
C ALA A 24 20.06 -2.32 0.00
N THR A 25 18.91 -3.01 0.04
CA THR A 25 17.90 -2.87 1.11
C THR A 25 17.91 -4.02 2.11
N GLY A 26 18.65 -5.10 1.83
CA GLY A 26 18.48 -6.39 2.51
C GLY A 26 17.31 -7.17 1.90
N ALA A 27 17.10 -8.39 2.38
CA ALA A 27 16.02 -9.25 1.88
C ALA A 27 14.65 -8.62 2.14
N THR A 28 13.89 -8.42 1.06
CA THR A 28 12.56 -7.83 1.05
C THR A 28 11.61 -8.66 0.19
N THR A 29 10.41 -8.13 -0.09
CA THR A 29 9.48 -8.77 -1.03
C THR A 29 9.89 -8.48 -2.47
N LEU A 30 9.52 -9.38 -3.39
CA LEU A 30 9.72 -9.20 -4.83
C LEU A 30 9.18 -7.85 -5.33
N ILE A 31 8.02 -7.44 -4.83
CA ILE A 31 7.38 -6.16 -5.18
C ILE A 31 8.25 -4.98 -4.77
N ASN A 32 8.83 -5.02 -3.56
CA ASN A 32 9.73 -3.96 -3.07
C ASN A 32 11.02 -3.90 -3.92
N ALA A 33 11.60 -5.04 -4.27
CA ALA A 33 12.78 -5.09 -5.13
C ALA A 33 12.49 -4.47 -6.52
N ILE A 34 11.33 -4.77 -7.12
CA ILE A 34 10.90 -4.20 -8.40
C ILE A 34 10.65 -2.69 -8.27
N ALA A 35 9.98 -2.23 -7.21
CA ALA A 35 9.73 -0.82 -6.97
C ALA A 35 11.05 -0.04 -6.83
N HIS A 36 11.98 -0.56 -6.04
CA HIS A 36 13.30 0.04 -5.85
C HIS A 36 14.09 0.10 -7.17
N ALA A 37 14.02 -0.95 -8.00
CA ALA A 37 14.65 -0.95 -9.32
C ALA A 37 14.06 0.15 -10.24
N LYS A 38 12.74 0.33 -10.24
CA LYS A 38 12.07 1.40 -11.03
C LYS A 38 12.50 2.80 -10.59
N ASP A 39 12.63 3.03 -9.29
CA ASP A 39 13.10 4.32 -8.78
C ASP A 39 14.58 4.56 -9.11
N MET A 40 15.39 3.52 -9.10
CA MET A 40 16.79 3.64 -9.47
C MET A 40 17.00 3.90 -10.96
N VAL A 41 16.17 3.34 -11.84
CA VAL A 41 16.20 3.64 -13.28
C VAL A 41 16.05 5.14 -13.53
N LYS A 42 15.16 5.83 -12.83
CA LYS A 42 15.01 7.29 -12.93
C LYS A 42 16.29 8.03 -12.54
N LYS A 43 16.97 7.57 -11.48
CA LYS A 43 18.24 8.18 -11.03
C LYS A 43 19.37 7.94 -12.03
N ILE A 44 19.44 6.74 -12.62
CA ILE A 44 20.43 6.40 -13.66
C ILE A 44 20.19 7.25 -14.92
N ASP A 45 18.93 7.35 -15.34
CA ASP A 45 18.57 8.16 -16.51
C ASP A 45 18.93 9.64 -16.29
N LEU A 46 18.56 10.20 -15.13
CA LEU A 46 18.94 11.56 -14.75
C LEU A 46 20.48 11.76 -14.75
N TYR A 47 21.22 10.77 -14.25
CA TYR A 47 22.69 10.81 -14.25
C TYR A 47 23.28 10.85 -15.65
N LEU A 48 22.75 10.00 -16.56
CA LEU A 48 23.25 9.88 -17.94
C LEU A 48 22.81 11.04 -18.82
N MET A 49 21.51 11.36 -18.78
CA MET A 49 20.89 12.35 -19.67
C MET A 49 20.97 13.77 -19.16
N LYS A 50 21.31 13.98 -17.87
CA LYS A 50 21.35 15.28 -17.19
C LYS A 50 20.02 16.06 -17.23
N ARG A 51 18.93 15.38 -17.50
CA ARG A 51 17.56 15.95 -17.52
C ARG A 51 16.58 14.91 -16.96
N ASP A 52 15.59 15.39 -16.23
CA ASP A 52 14.51 14.53 -15.71
C ASP A 52 13.45 14.36 -16.81
N LEU A 53 13.45 13.19 -17.42
CA LEU A 53 12.48 12.81 -18.45
C LEU A 53 11.23 12.13 -17.89
N PHE A 54 11.31 11.57 -16.67
CA PHE A 54 10.22 10.81 -16.08
C PHE A 54 9.33 11.71 -15.26
N THR A 55 8.07 11.78 -15.62
CA THR A 55 7.05 12.46 -14.83
C THR A 55 6.05 11.43 -14.32
N THR A 56 5.68 11.59 -13.07
CA THR A 56 4.62 10.81 -12.46
C THR A 56 3.52 11.76 -12.04
N ASP A 57 2.35 11.61 -12.65
CA ASP A 57 1.15 12.31 -12.22
C ASP A 57 0.28 11.38 -11.40
N ILE A 58 -0.22 11.91 -10.31
CA ILE A 58 -1.19 11.23 -9.45
C ILE A 58 -2.52 11.97 -9.62
N LYS A 59 -3.49 11.27 -10.19
CA LYS A 59 -4.86 11.77 -10.29
C LYS A 59 -5.65 11.16 -9.15
N ILE A 60 -6.22 12.03 -8.31
CA ILE A 60 -7.14 11.65 -7.25
C ILE A 60 -8.53 12.11 -7.66
N SER A 61 -9.51 11.22 -7.59
CA SER A 61 -10.90 11.54 -7.90
C SER A 61 -11.82 10.93 -6.85
N ASP A 62 -12.77 11.72 -6.37
CA ASP A 62 -13.76 11.24 -5.42
C ASP A 62 -14.72 10.25 -6.11
N VAL A 63 -15.05 9.21 -5.39
CA VAL A 63 -16.03 8.20 -5.83
C VAL A 63 -17.11 8.04 -4.77
N LYS A 64 -18.34 7.85 -5.23
CA LYS A 64 -19.49 7.75 -4.31
C LYS A 64 -19.51 6.43 -3.54
N THR A 65 -19.01 5.37 -4.16
CA THR A 65 -18.98 4.03 -3.55
C THR A 65 -17.78 3.24 -4.09
N SER A 66 -17.25 2.33 -3.30
CA SER A 66 -16.17 1.44 -3.73
C SER A 66 -16.62 0.40 -4.76
N ASN A 67 -17.92 0.24 -4.98
CA ASN A 67 -18.53 -0.83 -5.79
C ASN A 67 -18.06 -2.25 -5.40
N ARG A 68 -17.52 -2.40 -4.18
CA ARG A 68 -17.06 -3.68 -3.71
C ARG A 68 -18.24 -4.55 -3.29
N ASN A 69 -18.36 -5.72 -3.90
CA ASN A 69 -19.31 -6.72 -3.47
C ASN A 69 -18.71 -7.55 -2.32
N LEU A 70 -19.33 -7.50 -1.14
CA LEU A 70 -18.88 -8.23 0.07
C LEU A 70 -18.95 -9.75 -0.12
N GLU A 71 -19.84 -10.26 -0.97
CA GLU A 71 -19.91 -11.68 -1.29
C GLU A 71 -18.57 -12.22 -1.82
N LEU A 72 -17.77 -11.36 -2.46
CA LEU A 72 -16.45 -11.72 -2.94
C LEU A 72 -15.45 -12.05 -1.82
N ASN A 73 -15.70 -11.61 -0.57
CA ASN A 73 -14.86 -11.95 0.58
C ASN A 73 -14.94 -13.44 0.96
N TYR A 74 -16.04 -14.10 0.59
CA TYR A 74 -16.25 -15.53 0.88
C TYR A 74 -15.73 -16.44 -0.21
N ILE A 75 -15.15 -15.91 -1.29
CA ILE A 75 -14.51 -16.72 -2.32
C ILE A 75 -13.25 -17.36 -1.73
N PRO A 76 -13.14 -18.69 -1.71
CA PRO A 76 -11.94 -19.36 -1.19
C PRO A 76 -10.74 -19.09 -2.09
N ILE A 77 -9.55 -19.11 -1.48
CA ILE A 77 -8.28 -19.04 -2.22
C ILE A 77 -8.25 -20.15 -3.27
N GLN A 78 -7.92 -19.77 -4.50
CA GLN A 78 -7.73 -20.73 -5.56
C GLN A 78 -6.32 -21.32 -5.47
N GLU A 79 -6.22 -22.63 -5.34
CA GLU A 79 -4.93 -23.29 -5.30
C GLU A 79 -4.24 -23.25 -6.67
N MET A 80 -2.96 -22.88 -6.68
CA MET A 80 -2.13 -22.88 -7.87
C MET A 80 -1.81 -24.33 -8.27
N PRO A 81 -2.15 -24.80 -9.48
CA PRO A 81 -1.77 -26.13 -9.93
C PRO A 81 -0.26 -26.30 -10.00
N LEU A 82 0.25 -27.34 -9.39
CA LEU A 82 1.67 -27.65 -9.34
C LEU A 82 2.02 -28.87 -10.21
N VAL A 83 3.27 -28.94 -10.66
CA VAL A 83 3.85 -30.13 -11.27
C VAL A 83 4.02 -31.21 -10.19
N ASN A 84 3.66 -32.45 -10.51
CA ASN A 84 3.81 -33.58 -9.60
C ASN A 84 5.27 -33.72 -9.13
N LEU A 85 5.49 -34.11 -7.88
CA LEU A 85 6.80 -34.16 -7.24
C LEU A 85 7.82 -34.97 -8.06
N ASN A 86 7.40 -36.13 -8.62
CA ASN A 86 8.25 -36.99 -9.44
C ASN A 86 8.61 -36.46 -10.82
N GLN A 87 8.00 -35.34 -11.23
CA GLN A 87 8.24 -34.65 -12.51
C GLN A 87 8.97 -33.33 -12.38
N ARG A 88 9.34 -32.93 -11.15
CA ARG A 88 10.05 -31.69 -10.89
C ARG A 88 11.52 -31.85 -11.22
N THR A 89 12.08 -30.85 -11.92
CA THR A 89 13.51 -30.75 -12.23
C THR A 89 13.99 -29.33 -11.92
N PHE A 90 15.31 -29.14 -11.80
CA PHE A 90 15.89 -27.82 -11.53
C PHE A 90 15.62 -26.78 -12.63
N SER A 91 15.35 -27.23 -13.86
CA SER A 91 15.12 -26.37 -15.02
C SER A 91 13.65 -26.20 -15.38
N ARG A 92 12.74 -26.83 -14.64
CA ARG A 92 11.30 -26.80 -14.93
C ARG A 92 10.58 -25.95 -13.90
N GLU A 93 9.74 -25.04 -14.37
CA GLU A 93 8.82 -24.30 -13.51
C GLU A 93 7.86 -25.27 -12.81
N VAL A 94 7.71 -25.10 -11.50
CA VAL A 94 6.89 -25.97 -10.65
C VAL A 94 5.43 -25.55 -10.68
N GLU A 95 5.16 -24.26 -10.74
CA GLU A 95 3.82 -23.70 -10.81
C GLU A 95 3.34 -23.69 -12.27
N LYS A 96 2.15 -24.26 -12.51
CA LYS A 96 1.59 -24.36 -13.86
C LYS A 96 0.79 -23.13 -14.28
N GLY A 97 0.54 -22.20 -13.33
CA GLY A 97 -0.38 -21.09 -13.53
C GLY A 97 -1.84 -21.50 -13.39
N TYR A 98 -2.71 -20.52 -13.28
CA TYR A 98 -4.15 -20.73 -13.18
C TYR A 98 -4.79 -21.00 -14.53
N LEU A 99 -5.82 -21.83 -14.53
CA LEU A 99 -6.80 -21.86 -15.61
C LEU A 99 -7.57 -20.52 -15.60
N LYS A 100 -8.08 -20.10 -16.76
CA LYS A 100 -8.81 -18.82 -16.91
C LYS A 100 -9.92 -18.65 -15.86
N SER A 101 -10.71 -19.69 -15.62
CA SER A 101 -11.81 -19.67 -14.64
C SER A 101 -11.31 -19.50 -13.19
N SER A 102 -10.23 -20.17 -12.82
CA SER A 102 -9.63 -20.05 -11.49
C SER A 102 -8.94 -18.68 -11.32
N ALA A 103 -8.27 -18.18 -12.37
CA ALA A 103 -7.68 -16.87 -12.38
C ALA A 103 -8.73 -15.76 -12.19
N GLN A 104 -9.90 -15.88 -12.83
CA GLN A 104 -11.01 -14.94 -12.68
C GLN A 104 -11.58 -14.96 -11.26
N LYS A 105 -11.74 -16.14 -10.65
CA LYS A 105 -12.19 -16.27 -9.26
C LYS A 105 -11.16 -15.67 -8.29
N GLU A 106 -9.87 -15.94 -8.46
CA GLU A 106 -8.83 -15.37 -7.61
C GLU A 106 -8.76 -13.85 -7.78
N ALA A 107 -8.86 -13.34 -9.01
CA ALA A 107 -8.88 -11.91 -9.28
C ALA A 107 -10.09 -11.19 -8.66
N SER A 108 -11.24 -11.85 -8.52
CA SER A 108 -12.42 -11.26 -7.88
C SER A 108 -12.27 -11.09 -6.36
N ARG A 109 -11.27 -11.73 -5.73
CA ARG A 109 -10.90 -11.51 -4.32
C ARG A 109 -10.07 -10.25 -4.09
N CYS A 110 -9.79 -9.48 -5.16
CA CYS A 110 -8.92 -8.32 -5.11
C CYS A 110 -9.44 -7.26 -4.13
N TYR A 111 -8.57 -6.80 -3.23
CA TYR A 111 -8.80 -5.61 -2.43
C TYR A 111 -8.63 -4.36 -3.29
N LEU A 112 -9.37 -3.31 -2.94
CA LEU A 112 -9.40 -2.04 -3.69
C LEU A 112 -8.11 -1.22 -3.49
N CYS A 113 -6.96 -1.75 -3.86
CA CYS A 113 -5.65 -1.12 -3.59
C CYS A 113 -5.48 0.25 -4.28
N HIS A 114 -6.27 0.55 -5.30
CA HIS A 114 -6.29 1.83 -6.00
C HIS A 114 -7.26 2.85 -5.37
N TYR A 115 -7.95 2.47 -4.29
CA TYR A 115 -8.78 3.39 -3.52
C TYR A 115 -8.04 3.83 -2.25
N LYS A 116 -8.31 5.06 -1.85
CA LYS A 116 -7.89 5.67 -0.60
C LYS A 116 -9.14 6.04 0.19
N PHE A 117 -9.17 5.73 1.47
CA PHE A 117 -10.25 6.10 2.37
C PHE A 117 -9.74 7.19 3.31
N GLU A 118 -10.48 8.28 3.42
CA GLU A 118 -10.15 9.40 4.29
C GLU A 118 -11.29 9.71 5.24
N ILE A 119 -10.98 10.16 6.44
CA ILE A 119 -11.96 10.59 7.43
C ILE A 119 -12.01 12.12 7.45
N ASN A 120 -13.16 12.66 7.12
CA ASN A 120 -13.44 14.08 7.34
C ASN A 120 -13.83 14.26 8.81
N ASN A 121 -12.90 14.78 9.62
CA ASN A 121 -13.12 14.95 11.04
C ASN A 121 -14.13 16.05 11.40
N ASP A 122 -14.47 16.94 10.46
CA ASP A 122 -15.54 17.95 10.68
C ASP A 122 -16.94 17.32 10.62
N LEU A 123 -17.09 16.18 9.94
CA LEU A 123 -18.32 15.41 9.85
C LEU A 123 -18.35 14.22 10.82
N CYS A 124 -17.21 13.87 11.39
CA CYS A 124 -17.07 12.74 12.29
C CYS A 124 -17.66 13.05 13.66
N VAL A 125 -18.58 12.22 14.12
CA VAL A 125 -19.21 12.35 15.45
C VAL A 125 -18.57 11.43 16.50
N LEU A 126 -17.43 10.83 16.21
CA LEU A 126 -16.66 9.92 17.09
C LEU A 126 -17.54 8.79 17.67
N CYS A 127 -18.36 8.16 16.83
CA CYS A 127 -19.24 7.06 17.24
C CYS A 127 -18.55 5.70 17.37
N ASP A 128 -17.26 5.61 17.00
CA ASP A 128 -16.38 4.42 17.06
C ASP A 128 -16.80 3.22 16.18
N GLU A 129 -17.90 3.30 15.42
CA GLU A 129 -18.35 2.21 14.56
C GLU A 129 -17.28 1.75 13.57
N CYS A 130 -16.54 2.68 13.00
CA CYS A 130 -15.42 2.35 12.10
C CYS A 130 -14.25 1.66 12.84
N LEU A 131 -14.06 1.94 14.13
CA LEU A 131 -13.07 1.28 14.97
C LEU A 131 -13.47 -0.17 15.29
N LEU A 132 -14.78 -0.44 15.41
CA LEU A 132 -15.29 -1.78 15.62
C LEU A 132 -15.28 -2.61 14.32
N ALA A 133 -15.60 -1.99 13.19
CA ALA A 133 -15.69 -2.66 11.88
C ALA A 133 -14.34 -2.97 11.25
N LYS A 134 -13.25 -2.33 11.69
CA LYS A 134 -11.92 -2.52 11.07
C LYS A 134 -11.38 -3.94 11.27
N PRO A 135 -10.91 -4.62 10.21
CA PRO A 135 -10.36 -5.98 10.31
C PRO A 135 -8.93 -6.01 10.85
N ILE A 136 -8.20 -4.91 10.74
CA ILE A 136 -6.81 -4.80 11.18
C ILE A 136 -6.74 -3.84 12.37
N LYS A 137 -6.17 -4.32 13.47
CA LYS A 137 -5.86 -3.48 14.62
C LYS A 137 -4.96 -2.32 14.17
N ASP A 138 -5.20 -1.13 14.65
CA ASP A 138 -4.38 0.06 14.36
C ASP A 138 -4.39 0.57 12.90
N CYS A 139 -5.30 0.10 12.04
CA CYS A 139 -5.48 0.72 10.72
C CYS A 139 -6.33 1.99 10.76
N ILE A 140 -7.13 2.17 11.82
CA ILE A 140 -7.79 3.43 12.17
C ILE A 140 -7.39 3.73 13.61
N VAL A 141 -6.89 4.91 13.86
CA VAL A 141 -6.34 5.33 15.14
C VAL A 141 -6.93 6.67 15.57
N GLU A 142 -7.06 6.86 16.87
CA GLU A 142 -7.37 8.14 17.45
C GLU A 142 -6.09 8.92 17.69
N VAL A 143 -6.04 10.16 17.23
CA VAL A 143 -4.86 11.00 17.24
C VAL A 143 -5.15 12.39 17.78
N SER A 144 -4.19 12.98 18.48
CA SER A 144 -4.25 14.37 18.94
C SER A 144 -3.81 15.33 17.83
N ASP A 145 -2.79 14.93 17.06
CA ASP A 145 -2.28 15.75 15.99
C ASP A 145 -1.73 14.90 14.83
N VAL A 146 -1.71 15.50 13.64
CA VAL A 146 -1.25 14.90 12.39
C VAL A 146 -0.30 15.86 11.70
N HIS A 147 0.87 15.36 11.33
CA HIS A 147 1.89 16.14 10.63
C HIS A 147 2.17 15.50 9.26
N ASP A 148 1.89 16.25 8.20
CA ASP A 148 2.22 15.84 6.83
C ASP A 148 3.63 16.33 6.48
N HIS A 149 4.47 15.41 6.02
CA HIS A 149 5.82 15.67 5.60
C HIS A 149 5.90 15.93 4.08
N ARG A 150 6.89 16.73 3.66
CA ARG A 150 7.10 17.11 2.24
C ARG A 150 7.41 15.91 1.33
N ASP A 151 7.88 14.81 1.87
CA ASP A 151 8.12 13.55 1.17
C ASP A 151 6.84 12.72 0.93
N GLY A 152 5.69 13.21 1.42
CA GLY A 152 4.39 12.54 1.33
C GLY A 152 4.16 11.50 2.43
N ASP A 153 5.04 11.44 3.41
CA ASP A 153 4.81 10.65 4.62
C ASP A 153 4.00 11.46 5.65
N THR A 154 3.21 10.75 6.46
CA THR A 154 2.40 11.34 7.52
C THR A 154 2.82 10.74 8.85
N SER A 155 3.18 11.59 9.79
CA SER A 155 3.36 11.19 11.20
C SER A 155 2.20 11.68 12.05
N TYR A 156 1.90 10.97 13.12
CA TYR A 156 0.78 11.30 13.99
C TYR A 156 1.08 10.94 15.45
N GLU A 157 0.50 11.70 16.36
CA GLU A 157 0.55 11.43 17.78
C GLU A 157 -0.74 10.74 18.22
N ARG A 158 -0.60 9.53 18.78
CA ARG A 158 -1.76 8.78 19.30
C ARG A 158 -2.20 9.33 20.65
N ILE A 159 -3.49 9.41 20.84
CA ILE A 159 -4.04 9.69 22.17
C ILE A 159 -3.82 8.47 23.05
N ASN A 160 -3.22 8.71 24.23
CA ASN A 160 -3.08 7.68 25.24
C ASN A 160 -4.42 7.57 26.01
N PRO A 161 -5.12 6.43 25.97
CA PRO A 161 -6.41 6.27 26.66
C PRO A 161 -6.37 6.52 28.17
N LYS A 162 -5.18 6.47 28.77
CA LYS A 162 -4.99 6.70 30.21
C LYS A 162 -4.90 8.19 30.58
N GLU A 163 -4.67 9.06 29.63
CA GLU A 163 -4.48 10.51 29.82
C GLU A 163 -5.71 11.32 29.41
N SER A 164 -6.64 10.72 28.68
CA SER A 164 -7.86 11.37 28.18
C SER A 164 -9.03 11.26 29.18
N ILE A 165 -8.88 11.84 30.37
CA ILE A 165 -10.01 11.98 31.28
C ILE A 165 -10.80 13.24 30.89
N GLY A 166 -11.86 13.07 30.11
CA GLY A 166 -13.00 13.99 30.10
C GLY A 166 -13.16 15.01 28.98
N ILE A 167 -12.25 15.13 28.00
CA ILE A 167 -12.46 16.00 26.83
C ILE A 167 -12.00 15.26 25.58
N TYR A 168 -12.95 14.72 24.82
CA TYR A 168 -12.70 14.12 23.51
C TYR A 168 -12.38 15.23 22.48
N HIS A 169 -11.12 15.53 22.30
CA HIS A 169 -10.62 16.38 21.19
C HIS A 169 -9.80 15.57 20.19
N GLY A 170 -10.02 14.27 20.15
CA GLY A 170 -9.33 13.39 19.22
C GLY A 170 -9.88 13.48 17.80
N LYS A 171 -9.00 13.27 16.85
CA LYS A 171 -9.34 13.05 15.43
C LYS A 171 -9.16 11.58 15.13
N LEU A 172 -9.96 11.05 14.22
CA LEU A 172 -9.71 9.71 13.68
C LEU A 172 -8.87 9.81 12.42
N LEU A 173 -7.85 8.96 12.30
CA LEU A 173 -6.97 8.88 11.14
C LEU A 173 -6.92 7.43 10.62
N ILE A 174 -6.99 7.28 9.30
CA ILE A 174 -6.72 5.99 8.63
C ILE A 174 -5.22 5.92 8.32
N ASP A 175 -4.53 4.97 8.96
CA ASP A 175 -3.12 4.67 8.64
C ASP A 175 -3.06 3.89 7.31
N HIS A 176 -2.72 4.57 6.22
CA HIS A 176 -2.68 3.99 4.88
C HIS A 176 -1.64 2.89 4.71
N LYS A 177 -0.64 2.81 5.58
CA LYS A 177 0.37 1.74 5.59
C LYS A 177 -0.21 0.43 6.12
N LYS A 178 -1.23 0.52 6.98
CA LYS A 178 -1.91 -0.62 7.61
C LYS A 178 -3.29 -0.91 7.02
N CYS A 179 -3.91 0.06 6.38
CA CYS A 179 -5.23 -0.07 5.80
C CYS A 179 -5.23 -1.08 4.64
N VAL A 180 -6.03 -2.13 4.77
CA VAL A 180 -6.21 -3.15 3.72
C VAL A 180 -7.27 -2.78 2.67
N ARG A 181 -7.83 -1.59 2.77
CA ARG A 181 -8.80 -1.01 1.83
C ARG A 181 -10.06 -1.87 1.63
N CYS A 182 -10.53 -2.50 2.70
CA CYS A 182 -11.74 -3.34 2.65
C CYS A 182 -13.04 -2.54 2.46
N GLY A 183 -13.06 -1.26 2.84
CA GLY A 183 -14.25 -0.41 2.74
C GLY A 183 -15.28 -0.58 3.87
N GLU A 184 -15.02 -1.43 4.86
CA GLU A 184 -16.00 -1.67 5.95
C GLU A 184 -16.27 -0.42 6.78
N CYS A 185 -15.23 0.39 7.04
CA CYS A 185 -15.36 1.62 7.82
C CYS A 185 -16.30 2.65 7.15
N GLU A 186 -16.30 2.74 5.82
CA GLU A 186 -17.17 3.64 5.07
C GLU A 186 -18.64 3.22 5.19
N LYS A 187 -18.92 1.91 5.12
CA LYS A 187 -20.28 1.37 5.15
C LYS A 187 -21.00 1.57 6.48
N VAL A 188 -20.25 1.55 7.58
CA VAL A 188 -20.80 1.70 8.94
C VAL A 188 -20.85 3.15 9.41
N CYS A 189 -20.29 4.09 8.65
CA CYS A 189 -20.24 5.48 9.07
C CYS A 189 -21.61 6.15 8.95
N PRO A 190 -22.26 6.53 10.08
CA PRO A 190 -23.63 7.06 10.06
C PRO A 190 -23.71 8.48 9.48
N THR A 191 -22.60 9.22 9.50
CA THR A 191 -22.55 10.62 9.02
C THR A 191 -21.92 10.75 7.64
N ASN A 192 -21.56 9.63 6.98
CA ASN A 192 -20.80 9.63 5.73
C ASN A 192 -19.50 10.45 5.81
N ALA A 193 -18.89 10.50 7.00
CA ALA A 193 -17.64 11.21 7.23
C ALA A 193 -16.44 10.53 6.52
N ILE A 194 -16.57 9.27 6.09
CA ILE A 194 -15.51 8.54 5.41
C ILE A 194 -15.72 8.64 3.90
N THR A 195 -14.79 9.31 3.24
CA THR A 195 -14.77 9.49 1.80
C THR A 195 -13.91 8.45 1.12
N ILE A 196 -14.27 8.11 -0.12
CA ILE A 196 -13.53 7.18 -0.97
C ILE A 196 -12.93 7.96 -2.11
N GLN A 197 -11.64 7.80 -2.30
CA GLN A 197 -10.89 8.42 -3.38
C GLN A 197 -10.23 7.35 -4.25
N LYS A 198 -10.38 7.44 -5.56
CA LYS A 198 -9.65 6.62 -6.51
C LYS A 198 -8.33 7.28 -6.83
N VAL A 199 -7.25 6.54 -6.68
CA VAL A 199 -5.89 7.01 -6.94
C VAL A 199 -5.38 6.34 -8.21
N GLU A 200 -5.13 7.13 -9.24
CA GLU A 200 -4.58 6.69 -10.52
C GLU A 200 -3.20 7.30 -10.71
N LYS A 201 -2.19 6.43 -10.86
CA LYS A 201 -0.81 6.84 -11.12
C LYS A 201 -0.52 6.70 -12.62
N GLN A 202 -0.16 7.79 -13.26
CA GLN A 202 0.27 7.82 -14.65
C GLN A 202 1.74 8.19 -14.74
N ASN A 203 2.53 7.34 -15.41
CA ASN A 203 3.92 7.63 -15.69
C ASN A 203 4.07 7.91 -17.18
N TYR A 204 4.74 8.99 -17.53
CA TYR A 204 5.05 9.32 -18.91
C TYR A 204 6.43 9.94 -19.03
N VAL A 205 6.98 9.82 -20.22
CA VAL A 205 8.26 10.44 -20.58
C VAL A 205 7.97 11.80 -21.18
N LYS A 206 8.61 12.84 -20.68
CA LYS A 206 8.57 14.17 -21.31
C LYS A 206 9.35 14.10 -22.63
N VAL A 207 8.68 14.34 -23.72
CA VAL A 207 9.27 14.42 -25.07
C VAL A 207 9.90 15.80 -25.25
#